data_1398d123f9a011b1db78739090e877e7
#
_entry.id   1398d123f9a011b1db78739090e877e7
#
_cell.length_a   1.000
_cell.length_b   1.000
_cell.length_c   1.000
_cell.angle_alpha   90.00
_cell.angle_beta   90.00
_cell.angle_gamma   90.00
#
_symmetry.space_group_name_H-M   'P 1'
#
loop_
_entity.id
_entity.type
_entity.pdbx_description
1 polymer ?
#
loop_
_entity_poly.entity_id
_entity_poly.type
_entity_poly.pdbx_seq_one_letter_code
_entity_poly.pdbx_strand_id
1 'polypeptide(L)'
;MTITARPRETELLAAATRLFRERGFHATSMQDLAEALGMNRGSLYHYITSKDELLWSVLNRSFDLLDERVAPQLDADAPPLERLRSAIHEHLRVAADHADELSLIQIELRSLSPERRRQMIERRDAYEHRWRRAIADGIANGELRSVDVRLAGIGILSVCNWFTQWYRPNGELTVDEVADAFVGLFLGGMQPWGKAPETDR
;
A
#
# COMPACT_ATOMS: atom_id res chain seq x y z
N MET A 1 9.63 -0.15 18.08
CA MET A 1 9.15 0.65 19.23
C MET A 1 7.88 1.36 18.76
N THR A 2 6.72 0.75 19.00
CA THR A 2 5.40 1.24 18.53
C THR A 2 5.07 2.51 19.31
N ILE A 3 5.13 3.66 18.66
CA ILE A 3 4.66 4.93 19.26
C ILE A 3 3.15 4.85 19.24
N THR A 4 2.55 4.58 20.40
CA THR A 4 1.10 4.67 20.58
C THR A 4 0.73 6.15 20.41
N ALA A 5 0.18 6.51 19.25
CA ALA A 5 -0.27 7.86 18.96
C ALA A 5 -1.28 8.30 20.05
N ARG A 6 -1.15 9.53 20.52
CA ARG A 6 -2.11 10.10 21.49
C ARG A 6 -3.49 10.15 20.81
N PRO A 7 -4.63 9.91 21.50
CA PRO A 7 -5.96 9.87 20.90
C PRO A 7 -6.25 11.05 19.94
N ARG A 8 -5.81 12.24 20.31
CA ARG A 8 -5.96 13.46 19.49
C ARG A 8 -5.13 13.45 18.20
N GLU A 9 -3.99 12.81 18.18
CA GLU A 9 -3.13 12.68 17.01
C GLU A 9 -3.77 11.72 15.98
N THR A 10 -4.36 10.63 16.44
CA THR A 10 -5.12 9.72 15.59
C THR A 10 -6.35 10.41 14.98
N GLU A 11 -7.11 11.19 15.76
CA GLU A 11 -8.25 11.98 15.26
C GLU A 11 -7.80 13.01 14.21
N LEU A 12 -6.65 13.66 14.41
CA LEU A 12 -6.09 14.63 13.47
C LEU A 12 -5.71 13.97 12.15
N LEU A 13 -5.01 12.82 12.20
CA LEU A 13 -4.65 12.08 10.99
C LEU A 13 -5.89 11.62 10.23
N ALA A 14 -6.91 11.10 10.91
CA ALA A 14 -8.17 10.68 10.29
C ALA A 14 -8.92 11.84 9.64
N ALA A 15 -9.01 13.01 10.31
CA ALA A 15 -9.63 14.20 9.73
C ALA A 15 -8.86 14.71 8.51
N ALA A 16 -7.52 14.69 8.57
CA ALA A 16 -6.67 15.10 7.46
C ALA A 16 -6.82 14.16 6.26
N THR A 17 -6.77 12.83 6.48
CA THR A 17 -6.99 11.82 5.45
C THR A 17 -8.30 12.08 4.73
N ARG A 18 -9.41 12.23 5.46
CA ARG A 18 -10.72 12.49 4.87
C ARG A 18 -10.74 13.79 4.04
N LEU A 19 -10.27 14.91 4.61
CA LEU A 19 -10.31 16.21 3.92
C LEU A 19 -9.40 16.24 2.69
N PHE A 20 -8.20 15.65 2.78
CA PHE A 20 -7.28 15.56 1.64
C PHE A 20 -7.84 14.66 0.54
N ARG A 21 -8.57 13.62 0.91
CA ARG A 21 -9.22 12.73 -0.03
C ARG A 21 -10.41 13.38 -0.73
N GLU A 22 -11.25 14.11 0.01
CA GLU A 22 -12.47 14.75 -0.48
C GLU A 22 -12.21 16.00 -1.32
N ARG A 23 -11.26 16.83 -0.88
CA ARG A 23 -11.04 18.19 -1.44
C ARG A 23 -9.69 18.35 -2.12
N GLY A 24 -8.77 17.41 -1.91
CA GLY A 24 -7.36 17.54 -2.28
C GLY A 24 -6.53 18.31 -1.24
N PHE A 25 -5.23 18.03 -1.23
CA PHE A 25 -4.31 18.69 -0.31
C PHE A 25 -4.30 20.21 -0.47
N HIS A 26 -4.21 20.72 -1.70
CA HIS A 26 -4.06 22.15 -1.95
C HIS A 26 -5.30 22.95 -1.55
N ALA A 27 -6.50 22.41 -1.76
CA ALA A 27 -7.76 23.06 -1.43
C ALA A 27 -8.14 23.00 0.05
N THR A 28 -7.49 22.13 0.85
CA THR A 28 -7.72 22.02 2.29
C THR A 28 -6.85 23.04 3.04
N SER A 29 -7.46 23.83 3.92
CA SER A 29 -6.75 24.79 4.78
C SER A 29 -6.56 24.27 6.20
N MET A 30 -5.64 24.89 6.96
CA MET A 30 -5.49 24.60 8.40
C MET A 30 -6.75 25.00 9.20
N GLN A 31 -7.55 25.91 8.69
CA GLN A 31 -8.83 26.28 9.28
C GLN A 31 -9.87 25.16 9.11
N ASP A 32 -9.98 24.58 7.91
CA ASP A 32 -10.88 23.43 7.64
C ASP A 32 -10.56 22.24 8.56
N LEU A 33 -9.27 21.98 8.78
CA LEU A 33 -8.81 20.93 9.70
C LEU A 33 -9.20 21.21 11.15
N ALA A 34 -9.02 22.44 11.61
CA ALA A 34 -9.41 22.85 12.94
C ALA A 34 -10.93 22.73 13.16
N GLU A 35 -11.73 23.19 12.21
CA GLU A 35 -13.19 23.07 12.23
C GLU A 35 -13.66 21.62 12.26
N ALA A 36 -13.06 20.74 11.43
CA ALA A 36 -13.38 19.31 11.40
C ALA A 36 -13.11 18.59 12.73
N LEU A 37 -12.19 19.15 13.55
CA LEU A 37 -11.83 18.61 14.86
C LEU A 37 -12.55 19.33 16.02
N GLY A 38 -13.39 20.31 15.72
CA GLY A 38 -14.08 21.13 16.74
C GLY A 38 -13.11 21.94 17.60
N MET A 39 -11.98 22.38 17.05
CA MET A 39 -10.98 23.18 17.77
C MET A 39 -10.66 24.50 17.07
N ASN A 40 -10.05 25.44 17.78
CA ASN A 40 -9.55 26.64 17.13
C ASN A 40 -8.21 26.36 16.44
N ARG A 41 -7.88 27.20 15.45
CA ARG A 41 -6.65 27.08 14.65
C ARG A 41 -5.38 27.14 15.52
N GLY A 42 -5.37 27.96 16.57
CA GLY A 42 -4.23 28.05 17.49
C GLY A 42 -3.96 26.74 18.21
N SER A 43 -5.02 26.06 18.67
CA SER A 43 -4.90 24.74 19.30
C SER A 43 -4.37 23.66 18.35
N LEU A 44 -4.71 23.74 17.06
CA LEU A 44 -4.20 22.80 16.06
C LEU A 44 -2.68 22.87 15.91
N TYR A 45 -2.09 24.06 15.99
CA TYR A 45 -0.63 24.28 15.90
C TYR A 45 0.17 23.72 17.09
N HIS A 46 -0.49 23.29 18.17
CA HIS A 46 0.18 22.52 19.23
C HIS A 46 0.45 21.05 18.84
N TYR A 47 -0.25 20.53 17.84
CA TYR A 47 -0.12 19.15 17.38
C TYR A 47 0.68 19.02 16.09
N ILE A 48 0.61 20.04 15.22
CA ILE A 48 1.23 20.00 13.90
C ILE A 48 1.71 21.38 13.48
N THR A 49 2.90 21.48 12.92
CA THR A 49 3.51 22.77 12.56
C THR A 49 3.06 23.30 11.20
N SER A 50 2.68 22.38 10.29
CA SER A 50 2.28 22.74 8.93
C SER A 50 1.37 21.69 8.30
N LYS A 51 0.66 22.11 7.24
CA LYS A 51 -0.13 21.20 6.42
C LYS A 51 0.75 20.16 5.69
N ASP A 52 1.95 20.53 5.27
CA ASP A 52 2.93 19.63 4.65
C ASP A 52 3.42 18.56 5.64
N GLU A 53 3.63 18.92 6.90
CA GLU A 53 3.95 17.94 7.95
C GLU A 53 2.80 16.96 8.18
N LEU A 54 1.57 17.45 8.16
CA LEU A 54 0.39 16.62 8.33
C LEU A 54 0.21 15.63 7.15
N LEU A 55 0.39 16.10 5.91
CA LEU A 55 0.39 15.21 4.75
C LEU A 55 1.49 14.16 4.84
N TRP A 56 2.70 14.58 5.22
CA TRP A 56 3.81 13.65 5.46
C TRP A 56 3.42 12.58 6.49
N SER A 57 2.82 12.97 7.61
CA SER A 57 2.41 12.03 8.67
C SER A 57 1.36 11.04 8.19
N VAL A 58 0.37 11.49 7.41
CA VAL A 58 -0.65 10.63 6.81
C VAL A 58 -0.02 9.62 5.85
N LEU A 59 0.82 10.06 4.90
CA LEU A 59 1.44 9.18 3.93
C LEU A 59 2.46 8.23 4.59
N ASN A 60 3.20 8.71 5.61
CA ASN A 60 4.13 7.88 6.35
C ASN A 60 3.40 6.76 7.10
N ARG A 61 2.25 7.06 7.73
CA ARG A 61 1.41 6.07 8.40
C ARG A 61 0.92 4.98 7.44
N SER A 62 0.59 5.34 6.21
CA SER A 62 0.19 4.35 5.19
C SER A 62 1.32 3.35 4.88
N PHE A 63 2.56 3.81 4.80
CA PHE A 63 3.71 2.91 4.64
C PHE A 63 4.00 2.11 5.92
N ASP A 64 3.78 2.69 7.13
CA ASP A 64 3.91 1.94 8.37
C ASP A 64 2.95 0.73 8.39
N LEU A 65 1.70 0.91 7.94
CA LEU A 65 0.72 -0.18 7.82
C LEU A 65 1.20 -1.31 6.89
N LEU A 66 1.78 -0.95 5.73
CA LEU A 66 2.34 -1.93 4.79
C LEU A 66 3.56 -2.65 5.37
N ASP A 67 4.45 -1.91 6.03
CA ASP A 67 5.64 -2.47 6.68
C ASP A 67 5.26 -3.35 7.89
N GLU A 68 4.23 -3.00 8.65
CA GLU A 68 3.77 -3.75 9.82
C GLU A 68 3.03 -5.05 9.44
N ARG A 69 2.24 -5.03 8.37
CA ARG A 69 1.31 -6.12 8.02
C ARG A 69 1.79 -6.96 6.82
N VAL A 70 2.29 -6.32 5.77
CA VAL A 70 2.63 -7.01 4.51
C VAL A 70 4.10 -7.44 4.47
N ALA A 71 5.04 -6.61 4.91
CA ALA A 71 6.44 -6.94 4.84
C ALA A 71 6.80 -8.26 5.58
N PRO A 72 6.22 -8.59 6.75
CA PRO A 72 6.48 -9.87 7.41
C PRO A 72 6.09 -11.09 6.57
N GLN A 73 5.07 -10.98 5.69
CA GLN A 73 4.67 -12.06 4.79
C GLN A 73 5.76 -12.32 3.73
N LEU A 74 6.35 -11.24 3.19
CA LEU A 74 7.43 -11.32 2.19
C LEU A 74 8.75 -11.81 2.78
N ASP A 75 9.00 -11.53 4.06
CA ASP A 75 10.22 -11.87 4.77
C ASP A 75 10.12 -13.18 5.57
N ALA A 76 8.96 -13.88 5.53
CA ALA A 76 8.72 -15.13 6.26
C ALA A 76 9.67 -16.25 5.82
N ASP A 77 9.98 -17.17 6.73
CA ASP A 77 10.68 -18.41 6.45
C ASP A 77 9.69 -19.43 5.86
N ALA A 78 9.33 -19.23 4.59
CA ALA A 78 8.36 -20.03 3.86
C ALA A 78 8.73 -20.08 2.36
N PRO A 79 8.19 -21.04 1.58
CA PRO A 79 8.38 -21.07 0.13
C PRO A 79 8.01 -19.74 -0.53
N PRO A 80 8.80 -19.27 -1.51
CA PRO A 80 8.56 -17.98 -2.17
C PRO A 80 7.15 -17.77 -2.70
N LEU A 81 6.55 -18.81 -3.28
CA LEU A 81 5.18 -18.76 -3.80
C LEU A 81 4.15 -18.51 -2.69
N GLU A 82 4.34 -19.12 -1.51
CA GLU A 82 3.51 -18.93 -0.34
C GLU A 82 3.66 -17.53 0.24
N ARG A 83 4.90 -17.02 0.34
CA ARG A 83 5.19 -15.64 0.76
C ARG A 83 4.47 -14.62 -0.12
N LEU A 84 4.55 -14.78 -1.44
CA LEU A 84 3.88 -13.90 -2.41
C LEU A 84 2.35 -13.98 -2.31
N ARG A 85 1.79 -15.19 -2.17
CA ARG A 85 0.36 -15.40 -1.94
C ARG A 85 -0.12 -14.64 -0.69
N SER A 86 0.53 -14.90 0.44
CA SER A 86 0.19 -14.28 1.73
C SER A 86 0.34 -12.75 1.68
N ALA A 87 1.36 -12.25 0.99
CA ALA A 87 1.59 -10.82 0.83
C ALA A 87 0.51 -10.15 -0.04
N ILE A 88 0.03 -10.79 -1.11
CA ILE A 88 -1.08 -10.27 -1.93
C ILE A 88 -2.36 -10.18 -1.07
N HIS A 89 -2.72 -11.25 -0.36
CA HIS A 89 -3.88 -11.25 0.52
C HIS A 89 -3.80 -10.14 1.56
N GLU A 90 -2.67 -10.04 2.25
CA GLU A 90 -2.52 -9.05 3.32
C GLU A 90 -2.48 -7.61 2.78
N HIS A 91 -1.85 -7.38 1.61
CA HIS A 91 -1.88 -6.08 0.96
C HIS A 91 -3.31 -5.63 0.64
N LEU A 92 -4.14 -6.53 0.08
CA LEU A 92 -5.54 -6.21 -0.24
C LEU A 92 -6.40 -6.02 1.01
N ARG A 93 -6.15 -6.76 2.10
CA ARG A 93 -6.80 -6.51 3.39
C ARG A 93 -6.45 -5.13 3.95
N VAL A 94 -5.16 -4.77 3.95
CA VAL A 94 -4.73 -3.41 4.35
C VAL A 94 -5.38 -2.37 3.45
N ALA A 95 -5.44 -2.61 2.14
CA ALA A 95 -6.04 -1.69 1.18
C ALA A 95 -7.56 -1.55 1.35
N ALA A 96 -8.27 -2.60 1.81
CA ALA A 96 -9.69 -2.54 2.12
C ALA A 96 -9.97 -1.79 3.43
N ASP A 97 -9.16 -2.07 4.47
CA ASP A 97 -9.31 -1.47 5.80
C ASP A 97 -8.90 0.02 5.82
N HIS A 98 -7.96 0.42 4.95
CA HIS A 98 -7.30 1.73 4.92
C HIS A 98 -7.28 2.35 3.51
N ALA A 99 -8.41 2.22 2.79
CA ALA A 99 -8.48 2.63 1.38
C ALA A 99 -8.17 4.13 1.17
N ASP A 100 -8.65 4.99 2.06
CA ASP A 100 -8.44 6.44 1.97
C ASP A 100 -6.97 6.81 2.20
N GLU A 101 -6.32 6.22 3.20
CA GLU A 101 -4.91 6.46 3.50
C GLU A 101 -4.01 5.98 2.35
N LEU A 102 -4.21 4.75 1.86
CA LEU A 102 -3.37 4.19 0.80
C LEU A 102 -3.58 4.90 -0.55
N SER A 103 -4.80 5.33 -0.86
CA SER A 103 -5.06 6.07 -2.10
C SER A 103 -4.36 7.43 -2.14
N LEU A 104 -4.17 8.08 -0.99
CA LEU A 104 -3.48 9.36 -0.91
C LEU A 104 -2.01 9.27 -1.34
N ILE A 105 -1.34 8.13 -1.12
CA ILE A 105 0.03 7.92 -1.61
C ILE A 105 0.10 8.14 -3.13
N GLN A 106 -0.89 7.66 -3.87
CA GLN A 106 -0.90 7.73 -5.33
C GLN A 106 -1.26 9.14 -5.83
N ILE A 107 -2.11 9.86 -5.09
CA ILE A 107 -2.65 11.14 -5.51
C ILE A 107 -1.76 12.30 -5.05
N GLU A 108 -1.35 12.29 -3.78
CA GLU A 108 -0.77 13.46 -3.11
C GLU A 108 0.75 13.38 -2.88
N LEU A 109 1.43 12.33 -3.34
CA LEU A 109 2.89 12.24 -3.22
C LEU A 109 3.62 13.45 -3.81
N ARG A 110 3.07 14.03 -4.88
CA ARG A 110 3.64 15.20 -5.57
C ARG A 110 3.44 16.50 -4.81
N SER A 111 2.50 16.53 -3.87
CA SER A 111 2.18 17.70 -3.04
C SER A 111 3.13 17.87 -1.86
N LEU A 112 3.95 16.85 -1.55
CA LEU A 112 5.00 16.94 -0.54
C LEU A 112 6.15 17.85 -1.00
N SER A 113 6.83 18.47 -0.03
CA SER A 113 8.10 19.16 -0.26
C SER A 113 9.13 18.21 -0.92
N PRO A 114 10.08 18.73 -1.71
CA PRO A 114 11.05 17.89 -2.43
C PRO A 114 11.80 16.91 -1.53
N GLU A 115 12.16 17.32 -0.31
CA GLU A 115 12.87 16.50 0.67
C GLU A 115 12.00 15.33 1.14
N ARG A 116 10.79 15.61 1.61
CA ARG A 116 9.84 14.60 2.08
C ARG A 116 9.40 13.65 0.97
N ARG A 117 9.21 14.18 -0.23
CA ARG A 117 8.91 13.36 -1.40
C ARG A 117 10.02 12.37 -1.71
N ARG A 118 11.29 12.78 -1.62
CA ARG A 118 12.44 11.87 -1.81
C ARG A 118 12.42 10.74 -0.79
N GLN A 119 12.27 11.05 0.50
CA GLN A 119 12.19 10.05 1.56
C GLN A 119 11.04 9.07 1.34
N MET A 120 9.88 9.55 0.88
CA MET A 120 8.72 8.71 0.59
C MET A 120 8.97 7.79 -0.62
N ILE A 121 9.68 8.28 -1.65
CA ILE A 121 10.10 7.46 -2.79
C ILE A 121 11.07 6.38 -2.34
N GLU A 122 12.03 6.69 -1.48
CA GLU A 122 12.96 5.71 -0.91
C GLU A 122 12.22 4.60 -0.13
N ARG A 123 11.22 4.96 0.68
CA ARG A 123 10.36 3.97 1.36
C ARG A 123 9.60 3.09 0.38
N ARG A 124 8.98 3.68 -0.63
CA ARG A 124 8.27 2.95 -1.68
C ARG A 124 9.20 1.96 -2.39
N ASP A 125 10.39 2.42 -2.76
CA ASP A 125 11.37 1.60 -3.48
C ASP A 125 11.88 0.45 -2.60
N ALA A 126 12.07 0.68 -1.29
CA ALA A 126 12.41 -0.37 -0.33
C ALA A 126 11.29 -1.42 -0.20
N TYR A 127 10.03 -0.98 -0.14
CA TYR A 127 8.87 -1.87 -0.12
C TYR A 127 8.77 -2.70 -1.40
N GLU A 128 8.89 -2.08 -2.58
CA GLU A 128 8.88 -2.77 -3.88
C GLU A 128 10.03 -3.78 -3.99
N HIS A 129 11.20 -3.47 -3.41
CA HIS A 129 12.36 -4.38 -3.42
C HIS A 129 12.07 -5.70 -2.69
N ARG A 130 11.27 -5.72 -1.61
CA ARG A 130 10.88 -6.97 -0.92
C ARG A 130 10.09 -7.89 -1.84
N TRP A 131 9.14 -7.34 -2.61
CA TRP A 131 8.36 -8.10 -3.60
C TRP A 131 9.26 -8.69 -4.67
N ARG A 132 10.17 -7.88 -5.22
CA ARG A 132 11.14 -8.33 -6.24
C ARG A 132 12.02 -9.46 -5.70
N ARG A 133 12.48 -9.37 -4.46
CA ARG A 133 13.27 -10.42 -3.83
C ARG A 133 12.48 -11.72 -3.74
N ALA A 134 11.26 -11.70 -3.26
CA ALA A 134 10.42 -12.90 -3.18
C ALA A 134 10.16 -13.53 -4.56
N ILE A 135 9.97 -12.72 -5.61
CA ILE A 135 9.83 -13.20 -7.00
C ILE A 135 11.14 -13.82 -7.48
N ALA A 136 12.29 -13.18 -7.25
CA ALA A 136 13.59 -13.70 -7.64
C ALA A 136 13.92 -15.04 -6.95
N ASP A 137 13.60 -15.16 -5.66
CA ASP A 137 13.74 -16.39 -4.90
C ASP A 137 12.88 -17.52 -5.50
N GLY A 138 11.62 -17.22 -5.89
CA GLY A 138 10.74 -18.19 -6.53
C GLY A 138 11.23 -18.66 -7.90
N ILE A 139 11.87 -17.79 -8.68
CA ILE A 139 12.53 -18.16 -9.94
C ILE A 139 13.75 -19.05 -9.66
N ALA A 140 14.59 -18.67 -8.70
CA ALA A 140 15.78 -19.42 -8.34
C ALA A 140 15.46 -20.84 -7.83
N ASN A 141 14.35 -21.00 -7.09
CA ASN A 141 13.86 -22.28 -6.58
C ASN A 141 13.06 -23.10 -7.62
N GLY A 142 12.79 -22.57 -8.81
CA GLY A 142 11.98 -23.22 -9.83
C GLY A 142 10.48 -23.25 -9.58
N GLU A 143 9.99 -22.51 -8.55
CA GLU A 143 8.55 -22.35 -8.28
C GLU A 143 7.89 -21.39 -9.27
N LEU A 144 8.64 -20.43 -9.79
CA LEU A 144 8.21 -19.49 -10.81
C LEU A 144 9.06 -19.65 -12.08
N ARG A 145 8.45 -19.46 -13.25
CA ARG A 145 9.19 -19.38 -14.51
C ARG A 145 10.03 -18.11 -14.56
N SER A 146 11.05 -18.10 -15.39
CA SER A 146 11.86 -16.90 -15.65
C SER A 146 10.98 -15.80 -16.24
N VAL A 147 10.91 -14.67 -15.53
CA VAL A 147 10.23 -13.43 -15.92
C VAL A 147 11.12 -12.23 -15.56
N ASP A 148 10.82 -11.08 -16.15
CA ASP A 148 11.43 -9.84 -15.66
C ASP A 148 10.89 -9.52 -14.26
N VAL A 149 11.76 -9.68 -13.25
CA VAL A 149 11.42 -9.52 -11.82
C VAL A 149 10.87 -8.12 -11.52
N ARG A 150 11.43 -7.10 -12.20
CA ARG A 150 11.00 -5.71 -12.01
C ARG A 150 9.60 -5.50 -12.56
N LEU A 151 9.34 -5.95 -13.78
CA LEU A 151 8.01 -5.82 -14.40
C LEU A 151 6.96 -6.64 -13.67
N ALA A 152 7.30 -7.84 -13.20
CA ALA A 152 6.40 -8.66 -12.40
C ALA A 152 6.02 -7.97 -11.08
N GLY A 153 7.00 -7.42 -10.35
CA GLY A 153 6.77 -6.67 -9.11
C GLY A 153 5.90 -5.43 -9.33
N ILE A 154 6.22 -4.64 -10.37
CA ILE A 154 5.41 -3.47 -10.76
C ILE A 154 3.97 -3.90 -11.12
N GLY A 155 3.80 -4.97 -11.87
CA GLY A 155 2.49 -5.50 -12.28
C GLY A 155 1.63 -5.86 -11.08
N ILE A 156 2.16 -6.65 -10.15
CA ILE A 156 1.45 -7.05 -8.92
C ILE A 156 1.06 -5.81 -8.13
N LEU A 157 2.02 -4.93 -7.82
CA LEU A 157 1.76 -3.75 -7.00
C LEU A 157 0.82 -2.75 -7.67
N SER A 158 0.87 -2.60 -9.00
CA SER A 158 -0.05 -1.72 -9.73
C SER A 158 -1.50 -2.14 -9.53
N VAL A 159 -1.79 -3.44 -9.63
CA VAL A 159 -3.15 -3.95 -9.45
C VAL A 159 -3.57 -3.90 -7.98
N CYS A 160 -2.70 -4.30 -7.05
CA CYS A 160 -2.98 -4.22 -5.62
C CYS A 160 -3.25 -2.77 -5.16
N ASN A 161 -2.45 -1.81 -5.64
CA ASN A 161 -2.65 -0.39 -5.32
C ASN A 161 -3.93 0.18 -5.95
N TRP A 162 -4.26 -0.23 -7.18
CA TRP A 162 -5.48 0.23 -7.88
C TRP A 162 -6.77 -0.32 -7.25
N PHE A 163 -6.67 -1.37 -6.45
CA PHE A 163 -7.78 -1.99 -5.72
C PHE A 163 -8.58 -0.94 -4.91
N THR A 164 -7.92 0.01 -4.25
CA THR A 164 -8.56 1.09 -3.48
C THR A 164 -9.51 1.98 -4.31
N GLN A 165 -9.39 1.99 -5.64
CA GLN A 165 -10.20 2.87 -6.50
C GLN A 165 -11.56 2.25 -6.85
N TRP A 166 -11.65 0.93 -6.92
CA TRP A 166 -12.87 0.27 -7.38
C TRP A 166 -13.50 -0.67 -6.35
N TYR A 167 -12.74 -1.22 -5.42
CA TYR A 167 -13.29 -2.11 -4.40
C TYR A 167 -14.31 -1.41 -3.50
N ARG A 168 -15.38 -2.13 -3.16
CA ARG A 168 -16.42 -1.68 -2.25
C ARG A 168 -16.64 -2.75 -1.17
N PRO A 169 -16.45 -2.42 0.13
CA PRO A 169 -16.60 -3.39 1.24
C PRO A 169 -17.97 -4.08 1.30
N ASN A 170 -19.01 -3.41 0.79
CA ASN A 170 -20.38 -3.94 0.73
C ASN A 170 -20.76 -4.43 -0.67
N GLY A 171 -19.77 -4.69 -1.55
CA GLY A 171 -19.96 -5.23 -2.89
C GLY A 171 -20.22 -6.73 -2.89
N GLU A 172 -20.32 -7.31 -4.10
CA GLU A 172 -20.59 -8.75 -4.30
C GLU A 172 -19.38 -9.63 -3.91
N LEU A 173 -18.15 -9.09 -3.99
CA LEU A 173 -16.92 -9.82 -3.75
C LEU A 173 -16.29 -9.43 -2.41
N THR A 174 -15.88 -10.42 -1.67
CA THR A 174 -15.04 -10.25 -0.47
C THR A 174 -13.59 -9.93 -0.87
N VAL A 175 -12.83 -9.37 0.05
CA VAL A 175 -11.39 -9.10 -0.15
C VAL A 175 -10.64 -10.38 -0.49
N ASP A 176 -10.97 -11.48 0.19
CA ASP A 176 -10.28 -12.77 0.00
C ASP A 176 -10.59 -13.38 -1.37
N GLU A 177 -11.83 -13.29 -1.88
CA GLU A 177 -12.18 -13.72 -3.23
C GLU A 177 -11.42 -12.93 -4.31
N VAL A 178 -11.26 -11.61 -4.11
CA VAL A 178 -10.45 -10.79 -5.02
C VAL A 178 -8.96 -11.15 -4.92
N ALA A 179 -8.47 -11.39 -3.70
CA ALA A 179 -7.08 -11.79 -3.49
C ALA A 179 -6.78 -13.15 -4.15
N ASP A 180 -7.67 -14.13 -4.00
CA ASP A 180 -7.53 -15.43 -4.66
C ASP A 180 -7.52 -15.32 -6.18
N ALA A 181 -8.38 -14.46 -6.76
CA ALA A 181 -8.39 -14.19 -8.18
C ALA A 181 -7.06 -13.57 -8.65
N PHE A 182 -6.53 -12.59 -7.92
CA PHE A 182 -5.26 -11.95 -8.26
C PHE A 182 -4.08 -12.92 -8.10
N VAL A 183 -4.07 -13.72 -7.04
CA VAL A 183 -3.10 -14.80 -6.87
C VAL A 183 -3.14 -15.76 -8.08
N GLY A 184 -4.33 -16.18 -8.48
CA GLY A 184 -4.50 -17.05 -9.64
C GLY A 184 -3.97 -16.43 -10.94
N LEU A 185 -4.29 -15.16 -11.18
CA LEU A 185 -3.84 -14.43 -12.37
C LEU A 185 -2.32 -14.23 -12.41
N PHE A 186 -1.74 -13.71 -11.31
CA PHE A 186 -0.32 -13.37 -11.29
C PHE A 186 0.56 -14.59 -11.07
N LEU A 187 0.32 -15.33 -9.99
CA LEU A 187 1.20 -16.45 -9.65
C LEU A 187 0.94 -17.66 -10.56
N GLY A 188 -0.32 -17.94 -10.92
CA GLY A 188 -0.65 -18.96 -11.89
C GLY A 188 -0.04 -18.69 -13.27
N GLY A 189 -0.08 -17.43 -13.74
CA GLY A 189 0.57 -17.01 -15.00
C GLY A 189 2.12 -17.02 -14.92
N MET A 190 2.71 -17.02 -13.75
CA MET A 190 4.15 -17.09 -13.53
C MET A 190 4.65 -18.50 -13.17
N GLN A 191 3.77 -19.45 -12.90
CA GLN A 191 4.18 -20.83 -12.67
C GLN A 191 4.81 -21.44 -13.93
N PRO A 192 5.75 -22.41 -13.80
CA PRO A 192 6.27 -23.10 -14.94
C PRO A 192 5.15 -23.74 -15.75
N TRP A 193 5.13 -23.53 -17.05
CA TRP A 193 4.18 -24.22 -17.92
C TRP A 193 4.47 -25.71 -17.87
N GLY A 194 3.45 -26.52 -17.61
CA GLY A 194 3.56 -27.97 -17.77
C GLY A 194 4.11 -28.28 -19.17
N LYS A 195 4.90 -29.37 -19.32
CA LYS A 195 5.38 -29.80 -20.64
C LYS A 195 4.20 -29.74 -21.59
N ALA A 196 4.34 -29.00 -22.69
CA ALA A 196 3.39 -29.08 -23.78
C ALA A 196 3.19 -30.54 -24.12
N PRO A 197 1.94 -31.04 -24.39
CA PRO A 197 1.74 -32.39 -24.85
C PRO A 197 2.64 -32.56 -26.06
N GLU A 198 3.47 -33.61 -26.08
CA GLU A 198 4.27 -34.00 -27.23
C GLU A 198 3.26 -34.15 -28.36
N THR A 199 3.28 -33.26 -29.34
CA THR A 199 2.54 -33.42 -30.58
C THR A 199 3.24 -34.57 -31.31
N ASP A 200 2.69 -35.79 -31.20
CA ASP A 200 3.03 -36.87 -32.06
C ASP A 200 2.90 -36.40 -33.52
N ARG A 201 4.03 -36.37 -34.21
CA ARG A 201 4.09 -36.16 -35.67
C ARG A 201 3.95 -37.47 -36.38
#